data_1397997329ad6e612033c0c805264c78
#
_entry.id   1397997329ad6e612033c0c805264c78
#
_cell.length_a   1.000
_cell.length_b   1.000
_cell.length_c   1.000
_cell.angle_alpha   90.00
_cell.angle_beta   90.00
_cell.angle_gamma   90.00
#
_symmetry.space_group_name_H-M   'P 1'
#
loop_
_entity.id
_entity.type
_entity.pdbx_description
1 polymer ?
#
loop_
_entity_poly.entity_id
_entity_poly.type
_entity_poly.pdbx_seq_one_letter_code
_entity_poly.pdbx_strand_id
1 'polypeptide(L)'
;MTLKEPLPRCAVLLPQLLAMGILFVPHAASADQLCGRQFDSLSQLYADVRSEAGAGWRIIERPSHFIFAGGQMIWAFARESQPAFPAVACLQIVPRDDSVEAIVQTRCEGAKDACDAVAAKANGKDWSNLFGN
;
A
#
# COMPACT_ATOMS: atom_id res chain seq x y z
N MET A 1 -13.93 40.06 79.12
CA MET A 1 -14.90 40.01 77.99
C MET A 1 -14.16 40.22 76.69
N THR A 2 -13.90 39.19 76.00
CA THR A 2 -13.12 39.20 74.72
C THR A 2 -14.09 39.00 73.56
N LEU A 3 -14.26 40.06 72.81
CA LEU A 3 -14.99 40.05 71.56
C LEU A 3 -14.06 39.43 70.44
N LYS A 4 -14.46 38.30 69.94
CA LYS A 4 -13.79 37.56 68.88
C LYS A 4 -14.46 37.96 67.58
N GLU A 5 -13.84 38.82 66.80
CA GLU A 5 -14.29 39.12 65.47
C GLU A 5 -13.88 38.01 64.44
N PRO A 6 -14.79 37.59 63.60
CA PRO A 6 -14.42 36.65 62.54
C PRO A 6 -13.91 37.40 61.33
N LEU A 7 -12.74 37.00 60.85
CA LEU A 7 -12.12 37.44 59.59
C LEU A 7 -12.91 37.00 58.35
N PRO A 8 -13.05 37.86 57.34
CA PRO A 8 -13.71 37.47 56.11
C PRO A 8 -12.78 36.58 55.26
N ARG A 9 -13.33 35.44 54.89
CA ARG A 9 -12.70 34.53 53.91
C ARG A 9 -12.77 35.15 52.52
N CYS A 10 -11.65 35.63 51.99
CA CYS A 10 -11.49 35.93 50.60
C CYS A 10 -11.54 34.62 49.79
N ALA A 11 -12.64 34.40 49.12
CA ALA A 11 -12.74 33.36 48.11
C ALA A 11 -11.97 33.82 46.86
N VAL A 12 -10.80 33.27 46.61
CA VAL A 12 -10.06 33.44 45.37
C VAL A 12 -10.68 32.51 44.33
N LEU A 13 -11.49 33.07 43.43
CA LEU A 13 -11.98 32.42 42.24
C LEU A 13 -10.80 32.34 41.25
N LEU A 14 -10.17 31.17 41.15
CA LEU A 14 -9.25 30.83 40.08
C LEU A 14 -10.05 30.56 38.81
N PRO A 15 -9.83 31.26 37.71
CA PRO A 15 -10.38 30.84 36.42
C PRO A 15 -9.63 29.61 35.97
N GLN A 16 -10.31 28.46 35.88
CA GLN A 16 -9.85 27.26 35.22
C GLN A 16 -9.79 27.57 33.70
N LEU A 17 -8.61 27.87 33.21
CA LEU A 17 -8.30 27.84 31.79
C LEU A 17 -8.35 26.37 31.33
N LEU A 18 -9.47 25.98 30.74
CA LEU A 18 -9.60 24.76 29.96
C LEU A 18 -8.71 24.93 28.73
N ALA A 19 -7.45 24.49 28.82
CA ALA A 19 -6.62 24.26 27.70
C ALA A 19 -7.19 23.06 26.90
N MET A 20 -7.99 23.36 25.86
CA MET A 20 -8.34 22.40 24.85
C MET A 20 -7.06 22.03 24.10
N GLY A 21 -6.38 20.99 24.58
CA GLY A 21 -5.28 20.35 23.87
C GLY A 21 -5.86 19.69 22.62
N ILE A 22 -5.64 20.32 21.46
CA ILE A 22 -5.89 19.68 20.18
C ILE A 22 -4.85 18.57 20.08
N LEU A 23 -5.27 17.32 20.34
CA LEU A 23 -4.48 16.13 20.07
C LEU A 23 -4.36 16.01 18.54
N PHE A 24 -3.27 16.51 17.98
CA PHE A 24 -2.84 16.14 16.65
C PHE A 24 -2.48 14.65 16.71
N VAL A 25 -3.41 13.79 16.32
CA VAL A 25 -3.11 12.40 16.02
C VAL A 25 -2.42 12.42 14.65
N PRO A 26 -1.12 12.13 14.55
CA PRO A 26 -0.49 11.99 13.26
C PRO A 26 -1.19 10.83 12.56
N HIS A 27 -1.92 11.10 11.48
CA HIS A 27 -2.37 10.06 10.58
C HIS A 27 -1.11 9.48 9.96
N ALA A 28 -0.67 8.34 10.43
CA ALA A 28 0.32 7.54 9.71
C ALA A 28 -0.31 7.25 8.34
N ALA A 29 0.31 7.74 7.26
CA ALA A 29 -0.04 7.34 5.92
C ALA A 29 0.04 5.82 5.89
N SER A 30 -1.10 5.12 5.67
CA SER A 30 -1.09 3.68 5.54
C SER A 30 -0.31 3.34 4.28
N ALA A 31 0.79 2.60 4.42
CA ALA A 31 1.53 2.08 3.28
C ALA A 31 0.57 1.25 2.40
N ASP A 32 0.66 1.44 1.08
CA ASP A 32 -0.08 0.61 0.14
C ASP A 32 0.37 -0.85 0.27
N GLN A 33 -0.56 -1.78 0.06
CA GLN A 33 -0.29 -3.21 0.17
C GLN A 33 -0.74 -3.93 -1.09
N LEU A 34 0.11 -4.82 -1.60
CA LEU A 34 -0.18 -5.66 -2.76
C LEU A 34 0.38 -7.07 -2.55
N CYS A 35 -0.44 -8.09 -2.69
CA CYS A 35 -0.07 -9.49 -2.47
C CYS A 35 0.74 -9.71 -1.16
N GLY A 36 0.29 -9.10 -0.07
CA GLY A 36 0.93 -9.22 1.24
C GLY A 36 2.18 -8.35 1.45
N ARG A 37 2.62 -7.61 0.45
CA ARG A 37 3.80 -6.75 0.54
C ARG A 37 3.40 -5.29 0.68
N GLN A 38 3.94 -4.61 1.69
CA GLN A 38 3.79 -3.17 1.88
C GLN A 38 4.83 -2.40 1.08
N PHE A 39 4.46 -1.22 0.56
CA PHE A 39 5.35 -0.35 -0.19
C PHE A 39 4.90 1.11 -0.11
N ASP A 40 5.83 2.04 -0.29
CA ASP A 40 5.55 3.48 -0.29
C ASP A 40 5.34 4.00 -1.72
N SER A 41 5.95 3.36 -2.70
CA SER A 41 5.81 3.70 -4.13
C SER A 41 5.98 2.47 -5.02
N LEU A 42 5.43 2.52 -6.24
CA LEU A 42 5.62 1.43 -7.20
C LEU A 42 7.08 1.29 -7.64
N SER A 43 7.83 2.38 -7.68
CA SER A 43 9.28 2.35 -7.97
C SER A 43 10.06 1.60 -6.90
N GLN A 44 9.73 1.84 -5.62
CA GLN A 44 10.32 1.10 -4.51
C GLN A 44 9.96 -0.37 -4.58
N LEU A 45 8.68 -0.69 -4.77
CA LEU A 45 8.22 -2.08 -4.90
C LEU A 45 8.97 -2.82 -6.03
N TYR A 46 9.15 -2.17 -7.18
CA TYR A 46 9.92 -2.74 -8.29
C TYR A 46 11.38 -3.03 -7.89
N ALA A 47 12.05 -2.08 -7.25
CA ALA A 47 13.43 -2.25 -6.81
C ALA A 47 13.57 -3.39 -5.79
N ASP A 48 12.64 -3.48 -4.85
CA ASP A 48 12.62 -4.52 -3.82
C ASP A 48 12.41 -5.91 -4.43
N VAL A 49 11.41 -6.07 -5.29
CA VAL A 49 11.14 -7.33 -5.97
C VAL A 49 12.31 -7.74 -6.86
N ARG A 50 12.89 -6.79 -7.59
CA ARG A 50 14.05 -7.06 -8.44
C ARG A 50 15.28 -7.49 -7.63
N SER A 51 15.51 -6.89 -6.49
CA SER A 51 16.65 -7.25 -5.62
C SER A 51 16.49 -8.64 -5.01
N GLU A 52 15.26 -9.04 -4.68
CA GLU A 52 14.96 -10.37 -4.14
C GLU A 52 14.96 -11.48 -5.21
N ALA A 53 14.74 -11.12 -6.46
CA ALA A 53 14.64 -12.07 -7.57
C ALA A 53 15.99 -12.76 -7.93
N GLY A 54 17.09 -12.43 -7.23
CA GLY A 54 18.43 -12.92 -7.55
C GLY A 54 18.66 -14.42 -7.29
N ALA A 55 17.89 -15.07 -6.40
CA ALA A 55 18.09 -16.47 -6.05
C ALA A 55 16.83 -17.31 -6.31
N GLY A 56 16.88 -18.14 -7.35
CA GLY A 56 15.83 -19.12 -7.64
C GLY A 56 14.57 -18.55 -8.33
N TRP A 57 14.53 -17.26 -8.61
CA TRP A 57 13.45 -16.64 -9.37
C TRP A 57 13.75 -16.61 -10.87
N ARG A 58 12.69 -16.70 -11.66
CA ARG A 58 12.77 -16.49 -13.11
C ARG A 58 12.45 -15.04 -13.42
N ILE A 59 13.33 -14.41 -14.19
CA ILE A 59 13.11 -13.05 -14.70
C ILE A 59 12.85 -13.18 -16.21
N ILE A 60 11.69 -12.68 -16.65
CA ILE A 60 11.29 -12.68 -18.04
C ILE A 60 11.13 -11.23 -18.48
N GLU A 61 11.92 -10.81 -19.44
CA GLU A 61 11.83 -9.47 -20.03
C GLU A 61 10.99 -9.51 -21.29
N ARG A 62 10.01 -8.64 -21.35
CA ARG A 62 9.14 -8.42 -22.52
C ARG A 62 9.28 -6.97 -23.00
N PRO A 63 8.92 -6.66 -24.25
CA PRO A 63 8.92 -5.27 -24.72
C PRO A 63 8.04 -4.34 -23.89
N SER A 64 6.93 -4.82 -23.34
CA SER A 64 5.97 -4.05 -22.57
C SER A 64 6.13 -4.15 -21.04
N HIS A 65 6.82 -5.19 -20.52
CA HIS A 65 6.86 -5.43 -19.08
C HIS A 65 7.98 -6.38 -18.65
N PHE A 66 8.25 -6.39 -17.37
CA PHE A 66 9.10 -7.37 -16.69
C PHE A 66 8.25 -8.33 -15.86
N ILE A 67 8.57 -9.61 -15.91
CA ILE A 67 7.95 -10.64 -15.06
C ILE A 67 9.01 -11.21 -14.13
N PHE A 68 8.69 -11.26 -12.85
CA PHE A 68 9.47 -11.92 -11.81
C PHE A 68 8.62 -13.05 -11.24
N ALA A 69 9.03 -14.29 -11.44
CA ALA A 69 8.30 -15.46 -10.98
C ALA A 69 9.18 -16.29 -10.06
N GLY A 70 8.74 -16.50 -8.83
CA GLY A 70 9.46 -17.28 -7.85
C GLY A 70 8.59 -17.74 -6.71
N GLY A 71 8.81 -18.96 -6.25
CA GLY A 71 7.99 -19.57 -5.22
C GLY A 71 6.52 -19.62 -5.63
N GLN A 72 5.67 -19.02 -4.83
CA GLN A 72 4.21 -18.93 -5.05
C GLN A 72 3.76 -17.55 -5.53
N MET A 73 4.68 -16.75 -6.06
CA MET A 73 4.45 -15.36 -6.46
C MET A 73 4.83 -15.12 -7.91
N ILE A 74 4.03 -14.34 -8.60
CA ILE A 74 4.35 -13.75 -9.89
C ILE A 74 4.12 -12.25 -9.80
N TRP A 75 5.10 -11.47 -10.19
CA TRP A 75 5.03 -10.02 -10.31
C TRP A 75 5.22 -9.61 -11.76
N ALA A 76 4.39 -8.72 -12.27
CA ALA A 76 4.53 -8.12 -13.57
C ALA A 76 4.52 -6.60 -13.47
N PHE A 77 5.58 -5.94 -13.92
CA PHE A 77 5.74 -4.48 -13.88
C PHE A 77 5.75 -3.92 -15.30
N ALA A 78 4.93 -2.90 -15.53
CA ALA A 78 4.92 -2.18 -16.80
C ALA A 78 6.26 -1.46 -17.03
N ARG A 79 6.71 -1.42 -18.29
CA ARG A 79 7.81 -0.54 -18.68
C ARG A 79 7.34 0.90 -18.83
N GLU A 80 8.27 1.85 -18.73
CA GLU A 80 7.99 3.28 -18.85
C GLU A 80 7.30 3.68 -20.16
N SER A 81 7.54 2.90 -21.23
CA SER A 81 6.93 3.13 -22.54
C SER A 81 5.43 2.82 -22.59
N GLN A 82 4.87 2.18 -21.56
CA GLN A 82 3.47 1.75 -21.58
C GLN A 82 2.52 2.82 -21.03
N PRO A 83 1.32 3.00 -21.61
CA PRO A 83 0.34 3.97 -21.13
C PRO A 83 -0.13 3.71 -19.69
N ALA A 84 -0.07 2.46 -19.22
CA ALA A 84 -0.42 2.09 -17.86
C ALA A 84 0.69 2.45 -16.85
N PHE A 85 1.92 2.75 -17.29
CA PHE A 85 3.04 3.01 -16.37
C PHE A 85 2.80 4.24 -15.47
N PRO A 86 3.14 4.18 -14.17
CA PRO A 86 3.62 3.01 -13.46
C PRO A 86 2.47 2.05 -13.09
N ALA A 87 2.66 0.77 -13.34
CA ALA A 87 1.66 -0.27 -13.08
C ALA A 87 2.31 -1.59 -12.70
N VAL A 88 1.64 -2.34 -11.86
CA VAL A 88 2.05 -3.66 -11.41
C VAL A 88 0.83 -4.55 -11.26
N ALA A 89 1.01 -5.82 -11.58
CA ALA A 89 0.09 -6.90 -11.23
C ALA A 89 0.85 -7.96 -10.46
N CYS A 90 0.22 -8.56 -9.46
CA CYS A 90 0.75 -9.71 -8.76
C CYS A 90 -0.26 -10.84 -8.70
N LEU A 91 0.25 -12.05 -8.76
CA LEU A 91 -0.48 -13.29 -8.53
C LEU A 91 0.21 -14.03 -7.38
N GLN A 92 -0.56 -14.37 -6.37
CA GLN A 92 -0.12 -15.17 -5.25
C GLN A 92 -0.91 -16.48 -5.22
N ILE A 93 -0.21 -17.60 -5.14
CA ILE A 93 -0.81 -18.91 -4.96
C ILE A 93 -0.84 -19.22 -3.47
N VAL A 94 -2.02 -19.39 -2.92
CA VAL A 94 -2.24 -19.70 -1.50
C VAL A 94 -2.79 -21.11 -1.37
N PRO A 95 -2.04 -22.04 -0.74
CA PRO A 95 -2.57 -23.35 -0.44
C PRO A 95 -3.75 -23.26 0.52
N ARG A 96 -4.79 -24.05 0.23
CA ARG A 96 -5.93 -24.31 1.11
C ARG A 96 -5.95 -25.80 1.43
N ASP A 97 -6.82 -26.24 2.34
CA ASP A 97 -6.85 -27.63 2.80
C ASP A 97 -6.95 -28.64 1.65
N ASP A 98 -7.87 -28.43 0.68
CA ASP A 98 -8.12 -29.34 -0.44
C ASP A 98 -7.92 -28.68 -1.82
N SER A 99 -7.42 -27.46 -1.88
CA SER A 99 -7.31 -26.68 -3.11
C SER A 99 -6.19 -25.66 -3.05
N VAL A 100 -5.96 -24.97 -4.15
CA VAL A 100 -5.12 -23.78 -4.22
C VAL A 100 -5.97 -22.59 -4.66
N GLU A 101 -5.77 -21.47 -4.02
CA GLU A 101 -6.39 -20.21 -4.36
C GLU A 101 -5.36 -19.30 -5.03
N ALA A 102 -5.71 -18.70 -6.16
CA ALA A 102 -4.92 -17.68 -6.81
C ALA A 102 -5.50 -16.31 -6.49
N ILE A 103 -4.74 -15.49 -5.77
CA ILE A 103 -5.08 -14.11 -5.47
C ILE A 103 -4.38 -13.23 -6.49
N VAL A 104 -5.16 -12.45 -7.24
CA VAL A 104 -4.66 -11.49 -8.21
C VAL A 104 -4.99 -10.09 -7.75
N GLN A 105 -3.99 -9.23 -7.71
CA GLN A 105 -4.12 -7.82 -7.37
C GLN A 105 -3.35 -6.95 -8.35
N THR A 106 -3.84 -5.75 -8.58
CA THR A 106 -3.21 -4.77 -9.47
C THR A 106 -3.13 -3.40 -8.81
N ARG A 107 -2.07 -2.67 -9.13
CA ARG A 107 -1.95 -1.24 -8.84
C ARG A 107 -1.50 -0.55 -10.12
N CYS A 108 -2.19 0.51 -10.48
CA CYS A 108 -1.91 1.23 -11.71
C CYS A 108 -2.12 2.73 -11.48
N GLU A 109 -1.14 3.52 -11.88
CA GLU A 109 -1.11 4.98 -11.72
C GLU A 109 -1.02 5.71 -13.06
N GLY A 110 -1.03 4.97 -14.17
CA GLY A 110 -1.01 5.51 -15.53
C GLY A 110 -2.36 5.99 -16.03
N ALA A 111 -2.54 5.99 -17.35
CA ALA A 111 -3.79 6.39 -17.97
C ALA A 111 -4.95 5.46 -17.56
N LYS A 112 -6.12 6.05 -17.25
CA LYS A 112 -7.26 5.31 -16.72
C LYS A 112 -7.68 4.13 -17.59
N ASP A 113 -7.82 4.34 -18.90
CA ASP A 113 -8.25 3.28 -19.83
C ASP A 113 -7.24 2.14 -19.88
N ALA A 114 -5.94 2.48 -19.85
CA ALA A 114 -4.87 1.49 -19.80
C ALA A 114 -4.88 0.72 -18.47
N CYS A 115 -5.14 1.39 -17.36
CA CYS A 115 -5.27 0.77 -16.04
C CYS A 115 -6.47 -0.18 -15.97
N ASP A 116 -7.62 0.21 -16.50
CA ASP A 116 -8.81 -0.63 -16.58
C ASP A 116 -8.54 -1.90 -17.41
N ALA A 117 -7.81 -1.77 -18.53
CA ALA A 117 -7.40 -2.90 -19.34
C ALA A 117 -6.45 -3.86 -18.63
N VAL A 118 -5.49 -3.33 -17.87
CA VAL A 118 -4.57 -4.14 -17.05
C VAL A 118 -5.34 -4.95 -16.00
N ALA A 119 -6.26 -4.33 -15.29
CA ALA A 119 -7.07 -5.00 -14.29
C ALA A 119 -7.92 -6.13 -14.90
N ALA A 120 -8.57 -5.88 -16.04
CA ALA A 120 -9.38 -6.88 -16.74
C ALA A 120 -8.54 -8.07 -17.23
N LYS A 121 -7.37 -7.82 -17.82
CA LYS A 121 -6.45 -8.87 -18.30
C LYS A 121 -5.86 -9.69 -17.17
N ALA A 122 -5.46 -9.05 -16.07
CA ALA A 122 -4.93 -9.72 -14.90
C ALA A 122 -5.95 -10.68 -14.29
N ASN A 123 -7.18 -10.22 -14.12
CA ASN A 123 -8.29 -11.04 -13.60
C ASN A 123 -8.69 -12.16 -14.58
N GLY A 124 -8.61 -11.93 -15.89
CA GLY A 124 -8.83 -12.93 -16.92
C GLY A 124 -7.67 -13.90 -17.11
N LYS A 125 -6.57 -13.75 -16.37
CA LYS A 125 -5.35 -14.55 -16.42
C LYS A 125 -4.61 -14.46 -17.77
N ASP A 126 -4.80 -13.39 -18.52
CA ASP A 126 -4.05 -13.10 -19.74
C ASP A 126 -2.79 -12.28 -19.43
N TRP A 127 -1.82 -12.93 -18.84
CA TRP A 127 -0.58 -12.31 -18.38
C TRP A 127 0.45 -12.10 -19.49
N SER A 128 0.28 -12.75 -20.64
CA SER A 128 1.19 -12.57 -21.78
C SER A 128 1.09 -11.19 -22.43
N ASN A 129 -0.12 -10.60 -22.41
CA ASN A 129 -0.42 -9.30 -23.01
C ASN A 129 -0.91 -8.28 -21.97
N LEU A 130 -0.46 -8.42 -20.73
CA LEU A 130 -1.01 -7.68 -19.60
C LEU A 130 -0.97 -6.16 -19.79
N PHE A 131 0.12 -5.62 -20.33
CA PHE A 131 0.32 -4.19 -20.53
C PHE A 131 0.20 -3.72 -21.99
N GLY A 132 -0.27 -4.58 -22.86
CA GLY A 132 -0.35 -4.34 -24.31
C GLY A 132 0.81 -4.95 -25.09
N ASN A 133 0.75 -4.81 -26.39
CA ASN A 133 1.77 -5.29 -27.33
C ASN A 133 2.92 -4.32 -27.48
#